data_45ba1f8153d28d57244f86ea9f56c9b4
#
_entry.id   45ba1f8153d28d57244f86ea9f56c9b4
#
_cell.length_a   1.000
_cell.length_b   1.000
_cell.length_c   1.000
_cell.angle_alpha   90.00
_cell.angle_beta   90.00
_cell.angle_gamma   90.00
#
_symmetry.space_group_name_H-M   'P 1'
#
loop_
_entity.id
_entity.type
_entity.pdbx_description
1 polymer ?
#
loop_
_entity_poly.entity_id
_entity_poly.type
_entity_poly.pdbx_seq_one_letter_code
_entity_poly.pdbx_strand_id
1 'polypeptide(L)'
;MILLFVVGYTFIALEHKVKVDKSAIALLMCGAIWTVFSLWGHDSNISHEMVDHLGDTCEILVFLIGAMTIVDLIDTHGGFNVITDHITTRNKHKLMWLLAIITFFMSAALDNMTTTIIMVMLLRRIIADQKERWIFASLIDIAANSGGAWSPIGDVTTIMLWMRGNVTAAALMGTLFVPCIVSVIIPTAIAMRYVGNEDAAPVDESAFEAELPKGVGPRLSKFILVTGVLSLLFVPVFKSITHLPPYMGMMVSLGVMWVLTEIIYDRKRGIEESIKCRVTKVLKHIDMPTILFFLGILMSVAALQSAGVLTDVANWLDKQVHEVFTIAGVIGVLSSVIDNVPLVAACMGMYPVMDAAAVAASADPAYMQSFVQDGLFWHLLTYCAGVGGSLLIIGSAAGVVAMGLEKINFAWYFKKITLLAFVGYLSGILVILLEHLLIGL
;
A
#
# COMPACT_ATOMS: atom_id res chain seq x y z
N MET A 1 -15.27 24.37 -0.13
CA MET A 1 -14.32 23.28 -0.42
C MET A 1 -14.21 22.29 0.72
N ILE A 2 -13.86 22.67 1.94
CA ILE A 2 -13.73 21.77 3.10
C ILE A 2 -15.00 20.93 3.32
N LEU A 3 -16.18 21.56 3.34
CA LEU A 3 -17.45 20.86 3.51
C LEU A 3 -17.67 19.80 2.40
N LEU A 4 -17.38 20.14 1.14
CA LEU A 4 -17.50 19.20 0.02
C LEU A 4 -16.55 18.02 0.18
N PHE A 5 -15.32 18.27 0.62
CA PHE A 5 -14.35 17.20 0.89
C PHE A 5 -14.83 16.30 2.03
N VAL A 6 -15.24 16.86 3.17
CA VAL A 6 -15.72 16.08 4.32
C VAL A 6 -16.96 15.26 3.97
N VAL A 7 -17.93 15.86 3.24
CA VAL A 7 -19.14 15.16 2.79
C VAL A 7 -18.78 14.05 1.81
N GLY A 8 -18.01 14.35 0.76
CA GLY A 8 -17.56 13.36 -0.22
C GLY A 8 -16.79 12.21 0.44
N TYR A 9 -15.89 12.55 1.35
CA TYR A 9 -15.11 11.56 2.09
C TYR A 9 -15.99 10.68 3.01
N THR A 10 -17.01 11.28 3.63
CA THR A 10 -18.00 10.52 4.42
C THR A 10 -18.74 9.51 3.55
N PHE A 11 -19.12 9.89 2.33
CA PHE A 11 -19.73 8.94 1.39
C PHE A 11 -18.77 7.84 0.94
N ILE A 12 -17.49 8.14 0.71
CA ILE A 12 -16.45 7.14 0.43
C ILE A 12 -16.34 6.14 1.58
N ALA A 13 -16.23 6.62 2.82
CA ALA A 13 -16.15 5.77 4.00
C ALA A 13 -17.42 4.92 4.23
N LEU A 14 -18.56 5.39 3.75
CA LEU A 14 -19.85 4.70 3.84
C LEU A 14 -20.22 3.93 2.56
N GLU A 15 -19.27 3.65 1.67
CA GLU A 15 -19.47 2.97 0.39
C GLU A 15 -20.43 1.76 0.51
N HIS A 16 -20.20 0.88 1.50
CA HIS A 16 -21.02 -0.32 1.71
C HIS A 16 -22.49 -0.02 2.03
N LYS A 17 -22.79 1.13 2.63
CA LYS A 17 -24.17 1.55 2.96
C LYS A 17 -24.82 2.28 1.78
N VAL A 18 -24.05 3.10 1.09
CA VAL A 18 -24.51 3.93 -0.03
C VAL A 18 -24.67 3.10 -1.29
N LYS A 19 -23.94 1.98 -1.42
CA LYS A 19 -23.89 1.08 -2.59
C LYS A 19 -23.47 1.80 -3.88
N VAL A 20 -22.62 2.81 -3.76
CA VAL A 20 -22.00 3.53 -4.86
C VAL A 20 -20.50 3.34 -4.70
N ASP A 21 -19.83 2.96 -5.80
CA ASP A 21 -18.37 2.77 -5.83
C ASP A 21 -17.65 4.05 -5.41
N LYS A 22 -16.66 3.92 -4.54
CA LYS A 22 -15.85 5.03 -4.00
C LYS A 22 -15.20 5.87 -5.09
N SER A 23 -14.87 5.27 -6.23
CA SER A 23 -14.23 5.96 -7.35
C SER A 23 -15.16 7.00 -7.97
N ALA A 24 -16.46 6.68 -8.12
CA ALA A 24 -17.43 7.62 -8.62
C ALA A 24 -17.58 8.83 -7.70
N ILE A 25 -17.59 8.59 -6.38
CA ILE A 25 -17.70 9.65 -5.37
C ILE A 25 -16.43 10.51 -5.39
N ALA A 26 -15.25 9.92 -5.48
CA ALA A 26 -13.98 10.64 -5.52
C ALA A 26 -13.89 11.55 -6.77
N LEU A 27 -14.31 11.07 -7.94
CA LEU A 27 -14.33 11.86 -9.16
C LEU A 27 -15.32 13.03 -9.08
N LEU A 28 -16.54 12.81 -8.56
CA LEU A 28 -17.53 13.88 -8.37
C LEU A 28 -17.03 14.91 -7.36
N MET A 29 -16.43 14.47 -6.26
CA MET A 29 -15.84 15.33 -5.24
C MET A 29 -14.71 16.19 -5.84
N CYS A 30 -13.81 15.60 -6.61
CA CYS A 30 -12.74 16.29 -7.31
C CYS A 30 -13.30 17.39 -8.22
N GLY A 31 -14.22 17.05 -9.12
CA GLY A 31 -14.83 18.00 -10.04
C GLY A 31 -15.55 19.15 -9.29
N ALA A 32 -16.28 18.83 -8.22
CA ALA A 32 -16.98 19.83 -7.42
C ALA A 32 -16.01 20.78 -6.69
N ILE A 33 -14.93 20.26 -6.07
CA ILE A 33 -13.97 21.07 -5.33
C ILE A 33 -13.21 22.01 -6.27
N TRP A 34 -12.68 21.52 -7.40
CA TRP A 34 -12.01 22.35 -8.39
C TRP A 34 -12.95 23.40 -9.02
N THR A 35 -14.22 23.03 -9.28
CA THR A 35 -15.24 23.99 -9.76
C THR A 35 -15.46 25.11 -8.74
N VAL A 36 -15.65 24.76 -7.47
CA VAL A 36 -15.81 25.76 -6.41
C VAL A 36 -14.57 26.61 -6.28
N PHE A 37 -13.39 26.04 -6.33
CA PHE A 37 -12.12 26.78 -6.27
C PHE A 37 -11.99 27.77 -7.44
N SER A 38 -12.33 27.35 -8.67
CA SER A 38 -12.30 28.20 -9.85
C SER A 38 -13.33 29.35 -9.82
N LEU A 39 -14.53 29.10 -9.29
CA LEU A 39 -15.58 30.14 -9.25
C LEU A 39 -15.38 31.20 -8.18
N TRP A 40 -14.77 30.84 -7.04
CA TRP A 40 -14.54 31.74 -5.91
C TRP A 40 -13.08 32.15 -5.72
N GLY A 41 -12.14 31.43 -6.32
CA GLY A 41 -10.72 31.82 -6.36
C GLY A 41 -10.53 32.95 -7.38
N HIS A 42 -9.89 34.04 -6.97
CA HIS A 42 -9.61 35.19 -7.86
C HIS A 42 -8.25 35.04 -8.56
N ASP A 43 -7.70 33.82 -8.60
CA ASP A 43 -6.37 33.58 -9.16
C ASP A 43 -6.44 33.23 -10.65
N SER A 44 -5.70 33.96 -11.48
CA SER A 44 -5.61 33.73 -12.93
C SER A 44 -4.87 32.45 -13.32
N ASN A 45 -4.18 31.78 -12.36
CA ASN A 45 -3.29 30.65 -12.58
C ASN A 45 -3.91 29.28 -12.25
N ILE A 46 -5.17 29.22 -11.81
CA ILE A 46 -5.82 27.95 -11.36
C ILE A 46 -5.70 26.83 -12.39
N SER A 47 -5.86 27.14 -13.68
CA SER A 47 -5.74 26.14 -14.75
C SER A 47 -4.32 25.58 -14.86
N HIS A 48 -3.29 26.39 -14.60
CA HIS A 48 -1.90 25.94 -14.64
C HIS A 48 -1.57 25.04 -13.44
N GLU A 49 -1.97 25.49 -12.24
CA GLU A 49 -1.82 24.68 -11.02
C GLU A 49 -2.54 23.32 -11.14
N MET A 50 -3.76 23.33 -11.70
CA MET A 50 -4.50 22.08 -11.92
C MET A 50 -3.75 21.12 -12.87
N VAL A 51 -3.11 21.64 -13.92
CA VAL A 51 -2.32 20.83 -14.87
C VAL A 51 -1.06 20.32 -14.22
N ASP A 52 -0.37 21.11 -13.41
CA ASP A 52 0.83 20.69 -12.68
C ASP A 52 0.50 19.56 -11.69
N HIS A 53 -0.54 19.73 -10.89
CA HIS A 53 -1.02 18.69 -9.98
C HIS A 53 -1.50 17.42 -10.71
N LEU A 54 -2.14 17.58 -11.89
CA LEU A 54 -2.53 16.45 -12.73
C LEU A 54 -1.28 15.71 -13.25
N GLY A 55 -0.25 16.43 -13.68
CA GLY A 55 1.04 15.86 -14.08
C GLY A 55 1.64 14.99 -12.98
N ASP A 56 1.76 15.55 -11.80
CA ASP A 56 2.25 14.87 -10.59
C ASP A 56 1.43 13.62 -10.24
N THR A 57 0.10 13.74 -10.33
CA THR A 57 -0.82 12.62 -10.07
C THR A 57 -0.66 11.54 -11.13
N CYS A 58 -0.56 11.91 -12.41
CA CYS A 58 -0.38 10.98 -13.51
C CYS A 58 0.92 10.18 -13.40
N GLU A 59 2.02 10.74 -12.89
CA GLU A 59 3.25 9.99 -12.62
C GLU A 59 2.98 8.80 -11.69
N ILE A 60 2.24 9.04 -10.60
CA ILE A 60 1.86 8.00 -9.63
C ILE A 60 0.97 6.95 -10.30
N LEU A 61 -0.04 7.38 -11.07
CA LEU A 61 -0.98 6.48 -11.73
C LEU A 61 -0.30 5.60 -12.78
N VAL A 62 0.61 6.16 -13.59
CA VAL A 62 1.38 5.40 -14.58
C VAL A 62 2.26 4.35 -13.88
N PHE A 63 2.89 4.73 -12.76
CA PHE A 63 3.66 3.79 -11.95
C PHE A 63 2.77 2.63 -11.45
N LEU A 64 1.61 2.94 -10.88
CA LEU A 64 0.66 1.95 -10.36
C LEU A 64 0.15 1.01 -11.45
N ILE A 65 -0.25 1.54 -12.62
CA ILE A 65 -0.68 0.73 -13.76
C ILE A 65 0.43 -0.26 -14.18
N GLY A 66 1.68 0.22 -14.23
CA GLY A 66 2.84 -0.62 -14.58
C GLY A 66 3.08 -1.71 -13.56
N ALA A 67 3.10 -1.37 -12.26
CA ALA A 67 3.30 -2.31 -11.18
C ALA A 67 2.19 -3.37 -11.12
N MET A 68 0.92 -2.94 -11.13
CA MET A 68 -0.24 -3.85 -11.13
C MET A 68 -0.22 -4.80 -12.33
N THR A 69 0.16 -4.30 -13.52
CA THR A 69 0.26 -5.14 -14.73
C THR A 69 1.33 -6.22 -14.59
N ILE A 70 2.51 -5.87 -14.04
CA ILE A 70 3.59 -6.86 -13.82
C ILE A 70 3.15 -7.90 -12.80
N VAL A 71 2.53 -7.48 -11.70
CA VAL A 71 2.05 -8.37 -10.64
C VAL A 71 0.95 -9.30 -11.15
N ASP A 72 -0.06 -8.77 -11.85
CA ASP A 72 -1.14 -9.57 -12.45
C ASP A 72 -0.61 -10.52 -13.55
N LEU A 73 0.43 -10.13 -14.26
CA LEU A 73 1.13 -11.00 -15.21
C LEU A 73 1.79 -12.20 -14.49
N ILE A 74 2.42 -11.99 -13.33
CA ILE A 74 2.99 -13.05 -12.50
C ILE A 74 1.88 -13.98 -12.03
N ASP A 75 0.77 -13.44 -11.53
CA ASP A 75 -0.37 -14.20 -11.01
C ASP A 75 -1.04 -15.03 -12.10
N THR A 76 -1.37 -14.42 -13.24
CA THR A 76 -1.99 -15.08 -14.39
C THR A 76 -1.13 -16.25 -14.91
N HIS A 77 0.19 -16.23 -14.72
CA HIS A 77 1.08 -17.33 -15.06
C HIS A 77 1.28 -18.34 -13.91
N GLY A 78 0.53 -18.22 -12.82
CA GLY A 78 0.68 -19.08 -11.64
C GLY A 78 2.05 -18.93 -10.95
N GLY A 79 2.69 -17.77 -11.10
CA GLY A 79 4.02 -17.50 -10.51
C GLY A 79 4.00 -17.65 -8.99
N PHE A 80 2.93 -17.19 -8.33
CA PHE A 80 2.80 -17.27 -6.88
C PHE A 80 2.57 -18.70 -6.36
N ASN A 81 2.05 -19.61 -7.18
CA ASN A 81 1.95 -21.02 -6.81
C ASN A 81 3.33 -21.61 -6.49
N VAL A 82 4.41 -21.12 -7.15
CA VAL A 82 5.77 -21.53 -6.84
C VAL A 82 6.16 -21.27 -5.38
N ILE A 83 5.64 -20.20 -4.77
CA ILE A 83 5.87 -19.86 -3.36
C ILE A 83 4.93 -20.67 -2.48
N THR A 84 3.65 -20.73 -2.83
CA THR A 84 2.60 -21.33 -2.01
C THR A 84 2.68 -22.85 -1.93
N ASP A 85 3.12 -23.53 -3.01
CA ASP A 85 3.28 -24.99 -3.06
C ASP A 85 4.37 -25.51 -2.10
N HIS A 86 5.26 -24.62 -1.63
CA HIS A 86 6.30 -24.98 -0.63
C HIS A 86 5.77 -24.92 0.82
N ILE A 87 4.53 -24.46 1.03
CA ILE A 87 3.92 -24.38 2.37
C ILE A 87 3.25 -25.72 2.69
N THR A 88 4.01 -26.65 3.23
CA THR A 88 3.54 -28.00 3.55
C THR A 88 3.19 -28.21 5.02
N THR A 89 3.53 -27.26 5.90
CA THR A 89 3.27 -27.40 7.34
C THR A 89 1.79 -27.27 7.67
N ARG A 90 1.28 -28.21 8.48
CA ARG A 90 -0.11 -28.18 8.99
C ARG A 90 -0.19 -27.71 10.44
N ASN A 91 0.95 -27.66 11.17
CA ASN A 91 0.96 -27.14 12.52
C ASN A 91 0.58 -25.66 12.54
N LYS A 92 -0.49 -25.31 13.23
CA LYS A 92 -1.10 -23.98 13.21
C LYS A 92 -0.15 -22.87 13.68
N HIS A 93 0.67 -23.10 14.71
CA HIS A 93 1.61 -22.10 15.19
C HIS A 93 2.75 -21.86 14.18
N LYS A 94 3.30 -22.94 13.60
CA LYS A 94 4.34 -22.82 12.56
C LYS A 94 3.77 -22.15 11.31
N LEU A 95 2.55 -22.51 10.93
CA LEU A 95 1.86 -21.93 9.79
C LEU A 95 1.63 -20.42 9.98
N MET A 96 1.23 -20.00 11.19
CA MET A 96 1.00 -18.58 11.52
C MET A 96 2.27 -17.75 11.30
N TRP A 97 3.42 -18.21 11.81
CA TRP A 97 4.71 -17.56 11.59
C TRP A 97 5.12 -17.56 10.13
N LEU A 98 4.97 -18.68 9.46
CA LEU A 98 5.35 -18.83 8.06
C LEU A 98 4.52 -17.88 7.17
N LEU A 99 3.18 -17.83 7.35
CA LEU A 99 2.31 -16.93 6.61
C LEU A 99 2.65 -15.46 6.92
N ALA A 100 2.85 -15.09 8.18
CA ALA A 100 3.21 -13.73 8.56
C ALA A 100 4.53 -13.27 7.91
N ILE A 101 5.58 -14.12 7.95
CA ILE A 101 6.88 -13.81 7.36
C ILE A 101 6.79 -13.73 5.83
N ILE A 102 6.15 -14.69 5.18
CA ILE A 102 5.99 -14.69 3.72
C ILE A 102 5.19 -13.46 3.28
N THR A 103 4.08 -13.17 3.95
CA THR A 103 3.26 -11.98 3.67
C THR A 103 4.06 -10.70 3.81
N PHE A 104 4.85 -10.56 4.87
CA PHE A 104 5.69 -9.38 5.11
C PHE A 104 6.66 -9.11 3.95
N PHE A 105 7.40 -10.13 3.50
CA PHE A 105 8.35 -9.97 2.40
C PHE A 105 7.68 -9.88 1.03
N MET A 106 6.57 -10.61 0.81
CA MET A 106 5.82 -10.49 -0.43
C MET A 106 5.24 -9.09 -0.61
N SER A 107 4.66 -8.52 0.44
CA SER A 107 4.08 -7.18 0.40
C SER A 107 5.11 -6.09 0.11
N ALA A 108 6.34 -6.26 0.57
CA ALA A 108 7.43 -5.35 0.24
C ALA A 108 7.78 -5.32 -1.26
N ALA A 109 7.48 -6.39 -1.98
CA ALA A 109 7.83 -6.53 -3.40
C ALA A 109 6.65 -6.37 -4.36
N LEU A 110 5.41 -6.64 -3.89
CA LEU A 110 4.21 -6.70 -4.74
C LEU A 110 3.25 -5.53 -4.50
N ASP A 111 2.77 -5.36 -3.40
CA ASP A 111 1.88 -4.44 -2.71
C ASP A 111 1.05 -5.18 -1.64
N ASN A 112 0.48 -4.42 -0.71
CA ASN A 112 -0.27 -4.98 0.42
C ASN A 112 -1.59 -5.64 -0.01
N MET A 113 -2.32 -5.06 -0.96
CA MET A 113 -3.63 -5.57 -1.41
C MET A 113 -3.47 -6.89 -2.16
N THR A 114 -2.62 -6.94 -3.19
CA THR A 114 -2.38 -8.15 -4.00
C THR A 114 -1.82 -9.27 -3.13
N THR A 115 -0.86 -8.97 -2.26
CA THR A 115 -0.30 -9.95 -1.32
C THR A 115 -1.38 -10.53 -0.42
N THR A 116 -2.29 -9.70 0.10
CA THR A 116 -3.40 -10.16 0.93
C THR A 116 -4.34 -11.09 0.17
N ILE A 117 -4.70 -10.77 -1.08
CA ILE A 117 -5.52 -11.64 -1.94
C ILE A 117 -4.89 -13.03 -2.05
N ILE A 118 -3.62 -13.09 -2.46
CA ILE A 118 -2.89 -14.34 -2.68
C ILE A 118 -2.82 -15.17 -1.40
N MET A 119 -2.45 -14.53 -0.28
CA MET A 119 -2.24 -15.22 0.98
C MET A 119 -3.56 -15.68 1.62
N VAL A 120 -4.65 -14.92 1.48
CA VAL A 120 -5.99 -15.34 1.96
C VAL A 120 -6.54 -16.47 1.08
N MET A 121 -6.33 -16.42 -0.22
CA MET A 121 -6.74 -17.53 -1.11
C MET A 121 -5.94 -18.80 -0.79
N LEU A 122 -4.66 -18.70 -0.51
CA LEU A 122 -3.85 -19.82 -0.03
C LEU A 122 -4.36 -20.36 1.32
N LEU A 123 -4.66 -19.46 2.27
CA LEU A 123 -5.16 -19.82 3.59
C LEU A 123 -6.40 -20.72 3.53
N ARG A 124 -7.32 -20.49 2.56
CA ARG A 124 -8.50 -21.29 2.33
C ARG A 124 -8.19 -22.73 1.95
N ARG A 125 -7.05 -22.98 1.29
CA ARG A 125 -6.59 -24.32 0.92
C ARG A 125 -6.00 -25.10 2.09
N ILE A 126 -5.61 -24.40 3.17
CA ILE A 126 -4.88 -25.00 4.30
C ILE A 126 -5.76 -25.15 5.54
N ILE A 127 -6.65 -24.18 5.81
CA ILE A 127 -7.48 -24.16 7.01
C ILE A 127 -8.96 -24.25 6.62
N ALA A 128 -9.63 -25.31 7.10
CA ALA A 128 -11.05 -25.56 6.81
C ALA A 128 -11.98 -24.64 7.62
N ASP A 129 -11.67 -24.41 8.92
CA ASP A 129 -12.53 -23.62 9.81
C ASP A 129 -12.46 -22.13 9.51
N GLN A 130 -13.62 -21.53 9.21
CA GLN A 130 -13.71 -20.12 8.85
C GLN A 130 -13.32 -19.16 10.01
N LYS A 131 -13.63 -19.51 11.27
CA LYS A 131 -13.30 -18.63 12.40
C LYS A 131 -11.81 -18.65 12.71
N GLU A 132 -11.16 -19.79 12.51
CA GLU A 132 -9.69 -19.85 12.58
C GLU A 132 -9.10 -19.04 11.45
N ARG A 133 -9.60 -19.16 10.21
CA ARG A 133 -9.13 -18.33 9.08
C ARG A 133 -9.24 -16.83 9.35
N TRP A 134 -10.25 -16.38 10.10
CA TRP A 134 -10.36 -14.97 10.47
C TRP A 134 -9.14 -14.46 11.23
N ILE A 135 -8.59 -15.27 12.15
CA ILE A 135 -7.38 -14.89 12.90
C ILE A 135 -6.18 -14.81 11.97
N PHE A 136 -5.98 -15.84 11.14
CA PHE A 136 -4.87 -15.87 10.18
C PHE A 136 -4.98 -14.76 9.13
N ALA A 137 -6.16 -14.53 8.57
CA ALA A 137 -6.39 -13.48 7.58
C ALA A 137 -6.16 -12.07 8.20
N SER A 138 -6.50 -11.88 9.47
CA SER A 138 -6.20 -10.64 10.17
C SER A 138 -4.70 -10.44 10.40
N LEU A 139 -3.94 -11.50 10.64
CA LEU A 139 -2.47 -11.43 10.73
C LEU A 139 -1.83 -11.21 9.36
N ILE A 140 -2.41 -11.78 8.29
CA ILE A 140 -2.01 -11.50 6.91
C ILE A 140 -2.19 -10.01 6.62
N ASP A 141 -3.32 -9.40 7.01
CA ASP A 141 -3.55 -7.96 6.86
C ASP A 141 -2.49 -7.12 7.60
N ILE A 142 -2.23 -7.43 8.88
CA ILE A 142 -1.18 -6.75 9.67
C ILE A 142 0.19 -6.90 9.01
N ALA A 143 0.53 -8.12 8.57
CA ALA A 143 1.82 -8.41 7.96
C ALA A 143 1.96 -7.76 6.56
N ALA A 144 0.89 -7.68 5.79
CA ALA A 144 0.87 -7.04 4.48
C ALA A 144 1.06 -5.52 4.59
N ASN A 145 0.33 -4.86 5.48
CA ASN A 145 0.48 -3.43 5.70
C ASN A 145 1.86 -3.07 6.27
N SER A 146 2.35 -3.82 7.25
CA SER A 146 3.70 -3.61 7.79
C SER A 146 4.79 -3.94 6.77
N GLY A 147 4.59 -4.97 5.95
CA GLY A 147 5.52 -5.36 4.88
C GLY A 147 5.59 -4.33 3.76
N GLY A 148 4.46 -3.69 3.44
CA GLY A 148 4.40 -2.61 2.46
C GLY A 148 5.08 -1.32 2.93
N ALA A 149 5.03 -1.03 4.23
CA ALA A 149 5.46 0.25 4.77
C ALA A 149 6.99 0.49 4.78
N TRP A 150 7.83 -0.56 4.72
CA TRP A 150 9.29 -0.40 4.71
C TRP A 150 9.92 -0.45 3.31
N SER A 151 9.13 -0.71 2.28
CA SER A 151 9.61 -0.78 0.89
C SER A 151 9.05 0.38 0.07
N PRO A 152 9.85 0.96 -0.84
CA PRO A 152 9.38 2.08 -1.68
C PRO A 152 8.30 1.68 -2.69
N ILE A 153 8.06 0.39 -2.90
CA ILE A 153 7.08 -0.16 -3.87
C ILE A 153 6.00 -1.03 -3.20
N GLY A 154 6.05 -1.21 -1.89
CA GLY A 154 5.19 -2.15 -1.17
C GLY A 154 3.82 -1.60 -0.77
N ASP A 155 3.60 -0.28 -0.86
CA ASP A 155 2.34 0.39 -0.61
C ASP A 155 2.23 1.64 -1.48
N VAL A 156 1.01 2.04 -1.86
CA VAL A 156 0.78 3.26 -2.64
C VAL A 156 1.32 4.49 -1.90
N THR A 157 1.21 4.52 -0.58
CA THR A 157 1.70 5.62 0.25
C THR A 157 3.22 5.76 0.22
N THR A 158 3.94 4.65 0.26
CA THR A 158 5.41 4.65 0.14
C THR A 158 5.85 5.05 -1.26
N ILE A 159 5.13 4.60 -2.29
CA ILE A 159 5.36 5.01 -3.67
C ILE A 159 5.24 6.54 -3.80
N MET A 160 4.18 7.14 -3.27
CA MET A 160 3.94 8.59 -3.32
C MET A 160 5.07 9.37 -2.65
N LEU A 161 5.43 9.02 -1.41
CA LEU A 161 6.48 9.69 -0.65
C LEU A 161 7.85 9.56 -1.33
N TRP A 162 8.14 8.39 -1.89
CA TRP A 162 9.38 8.17 -2.63
C TRP A 162 9.43 8.91 -3.97
N MET A 163 8.34 8.95 -4.71
CA MET A 163 8.26 9.66 -6.01
C MET A 163 8.40 11.16 -5.82
N ARG A 164 7.78 11.72 -4.79
CA ARG A 164 7.85 13.15 -4.45
C ARG A 164 9.17 13.57 -3.79
N GLY A 165 10.05 12.62 -3.46
CA GLY A 165 11.34 12.90 -2.86
C GLY A 165 11.30 13.20 -1.37
N ASN A 166 10.19 12.90 -0.69
CA ASN A 166 10.10 12.98 0.77
C ASN A 166 11.04 11.97 1.44
N VAL A 167 11.15 10.76 0.85
CA VAL A 167 12.04 9.70 1.31
C VAL A 167 12.86 9.13 0.14
N THR A 168 14.06 8.64 0.46
CA THR A 168 14.86 7.82 -0.46
C THR A 168 14.60 6.33 -0.21
N ALA A 169 14.76 5.50 -1.24
CA ALA A 169 14.54 4.05 -1.08
C ALA A 169 15.49 3.43 -0.03
N ALA A 170 16.75 3.86 -0.01
CA ALA A 170 17.75 3.31 0.91
C ALA A 170 17.46 3.70 2.37
N ALA A 171 17.15 4.97 2.64
CA ALA A 171 16.81 5.43 3.99
C ALA A 171 15.51 4.80 4.48
N LEU A 172 14.47 4.77 3.65
CA LEU A 172 13.19 4.13 3.96
C LEU A 172 13.39 2.67 4.39
N MET A 173 14.10 1.88 3.57
CA MET A 173 14.34 0.48 3.85
C MET A 173 15.21 0.26 5.09
N GLY A 174 16.24 1.08 5.26
CA GLY A 174 17.16 1.00 6.41
C GLY A 174 16.47 1.33 7.74
N THR A 175 15.70 2.42 7.77
CA THR A 175 15.06 2.91 8.99
C THR A 175 13.80 2.12 9.36
N LEU A 176 12.95 1.75 8.40
CA LEU A 176 11.66 1.16 8.72
C LEU A 176 11.62 -0.37 8.75
N PHE A 177 12.67 -1.07 8.30
CA PHE A 177 12.69 -2.52 8.33
C PHE A 177 12.48 -3.10 9.73
N VAL A 178 13.24 -2.63 10.72
CA VAL A 178 13.15 -3.14 12.10
C VAL A 178 11.84 -2.76 12.77
N PRO A 179 11.36 -1.50 12.73
CA PRO A 179 10.04 -1.14 13.24
C PRO A 179 8.91 -1.98 12.64
N CYS A 180 8.91 -2.16 11.32
CA CYS A 180 7.87 -2.91 10.61
C CYS A 180 7.89 -4.40 10.93
N ILE A 181 9.06 -5.05 11.05
CA ILE A 181 9.11 -6.46 11.42
C ILE A 181 8.70 -6.69 12.88
N VAL A 182 9.03 -5.77 13.79
CA VAL A 182 8.60 -5.82 15.20
C VAL A 182 7.08 -5.68 15.31
N SER A 183 6.46 -4.80 14.49
CA SER A 183 5.01 -4.63 14.44
C SER A 183 4.25 -5.87 13.95
N VAL A 184 4.93 -6.83 13.30
CA VAL A 184 4.37 -8.13 12.91
C VAL A 184 4.67 -9.22 13.95
N ILE A 185 5.91 -9.26 14.46
CA ILE A 185 6.35 -10.29 15.41
C ILE A 185 5.49 -10.28 16.67
N ILE A 186 5.27 -9.11 17.26
CA ILE A 186 4.55 -8.99 18.54
C ILE A 186 3.08 -9.43 18.41
N PRO A 187 2.28 -8.92 17.46
CA PRO A 187 0.92 -9.42 17.25
C PRO A 187 0.86 -10.90 16.95
N THR A 188 1.77 -11.42 16.10
CA THR A 188 1.81 -12.85 15.76
C THR A 188 2.10 -13.72 17.00
N ALA A 189 3.06 -13.33 17.84
CA ALA A 189 3.38 -14.04 19.08
C ALA A 189 2.20 -14.04 20.08
N ILE A 190 1.45 -12.94 20.17
CA ILE A 190 0.27 -12.86 21.04
C ILE A 190 -0.88 -13.69 20.45
N ALA A 191 -1.08 -13.65 19.13
CA ALA A 191 -2.17 -14.34 18.43
C ALA A 191 -2.07 -15.87 18.54
N MET A 192 -0.87 -16.43 18.73
CA MET A 192 -0.71 -17.88 19.04
C MET A 192 -1.52 -18.34 20.24
N ARG A 193 -1.88 -17.43 21.18
CA ARG A 193 -2.74 -17.76 22.33
C ARG A 193 -4.22 -17.96 21.96
N TYR A 194 -4.61 -17.48 20.77
CA TYR A 194 -5.99 -17.61 20.28
C TYR A 194 -6.21 -18.89 19.44
N VAL A 195 -5.12 -19.57 19.07
CA VAL A 195 -5.13 -20.75 18.21
C VAL A 195 -4.39 -21.87 18.93
N GLY A 196 -4.96 -23.08 18.94
CA GLY A 196 -4.30 -24.27 19.51
C GLY A 196 -3.04 -24.65 18.73
N ASN A 197 -2.12 -25.35 19.38
CA ASN A 197 -0.89 -25.86 18.73
C ASN A 197 -1.08 -27.24 18.07
N GLU A 198 -2.28 -27.50 17.58
CA GLU A 198 -2.63 -28.72 16.87
C GLU A 198 -2.45 -28.52 15.35
N ASP A 199 -2.51 -29.60 14.62
CA ASP A 199 -2.47 -29.56 13.15
C ASP A 199 -3.83 -29.10 12.61
N ALA A 200 -3.81 -28.33 11.53
CA ALA A 200 -5.02 -27.94 10.81
C ALA A 200 -5.73 -29.16 10.24
N ALA A 201 -7.04 -29.20 10.35
CA ALA A 201 -7.85 -30.25 9.73
C ALA A 201 -7.61 -30.28 8.21
N PRO A 202 -7.53 -31.47 7.60
CA PRO A 202 -7.33 -31.61 6.16
C PRO A 202 -8.51 -30.94 5.42
N VAL A 203 -8.17 -30.12 4.43
CA VAL A 203 -9.11 -29.52 3.49
C VAL A 203 -9.22 -30.44 2.27
N ASP A 204 -10.38 -30.55 1.69
CA ASP A 204 -10.57 -31.27 0.44
C ASP A 204 -9.90 -30.52 -0.71
N GLU A 205 -8.71 -30.98 -1.10
CA GLU A 205 -7.90 -30.35 -2.14
C GLU A 205 -8.59 -30.37 -3.52
N SER A 206 -9.50 -31.31 -3.76
CA SER A 206 -10.21 -31.40 -5.03
C SER A 206 -11.09 -30.17 -5.35
N ALA A 207 -11.47 -29.40 -4.33
CA ALA A 207 -12.23 -28.16 -4.50
C ALA A 207 -11.37 -26.96 -4.93
N PHE A 208 -10.04 -27.10 -4.89
CA PHE A 208 -9.08 -25.98 -5.08
C PHE A 208 -7.96 -26.28 -6.09
N GLU A 209 -8.08 -27.34 -6.91
CA GLU A 209 -7.15 -27.55 -8.01
C GLU A 209 -7.22 -26.35 -8.97
N ALA A 210 -6.39 -25.33 -8.69
CA ALA A 210 -6.13 -24.29 -9.66
C ALA A 210 -5.28 -24.91 -10.77
N GLU A 211 -5.94 -25.41 -11.81
CA GLU A 211 -5.24 -25.79 -13.04
C GLU A 211 -4.43 -24.58 -13.53
N LEU A 212 -3.13 -24.75 -13.64
CA LEU A 212 -2.33 -23.79 -14.37
C LEU A 212 -2.99 -23.52 -15.74
N PRO A 213 -3.05 -22.27 -16.21
CA PRO A 213 -3.63 -21.97 -17.50
C PRO A 213 -3.04 -22.90 -18.57
N LYS A 214 -3.88 -23.46 -19.44
CA LYS A 214 -3.44 -24.38 -20.50
C LYS A 214 -2.27 -23.78 -21.26
N GLY A 215 -1.15 -24.49 -21.30
CA GLY A 215 0.08 -24.05 -21.95
C GLY A 215 1.10 -23.32 -21.06
N VAL A 216 0.81 -23.10 -19.79
CA VAL A 216 1.76 -22.57 -18.80
C VAL A 216 2.34 -23.74 -17.99
N GLY A 217 3.62 -24.03 -18.17
CA GLY A 217 4.31 -25.07 -17.39
C GLY A 217 5.06 -24.45 -16.19
N PRO A 218 5.44 -25.28 -15.17
CA PRO A 218 6.11 -24.79 -13.95
C PRO A 218 7.39 -23.99 -14.20
N ARG A 219 8.13 -24.31 -15.25
CA ARG A 219 9.34 -23.57 -15.64
C ARG A 219 9.01 -22.15 -16.12
N LEU A 220 7.91 -21.98 -16.86
CA LEU A 220 7.47 -20.67 -17.32
C LEU A 220 6.95 -19.83 -16.15
N SER A 221 6.15 -20.41 -15.25
CA SER A 221 5.66 -19.74 -14.03
C SER A 221 6.82 -19.20 -13.20
N LYS A 222 7.83 -20.05 -12.94
CA LYS A 222 9.05 -19.63 -12.20
C LYS A 222 9.83 -18.55 -12.95
N PHE A 223 9.96 -18.64 -14.26
CA PHE A 223 10.65 -17.64 -15.08
C PHE A 223 9.94 -16.29 -15.01
N ILE A 224 8.61 -16.25 -15.20
CA ILE A 224 7.81 -15.02 -15.12
C ILE A 224 7.84 -14.44 -13.70
N LEU A 225 7.75 -15.28 -12.65
CA LEU A 225 7.90 -14.81 -11.26
C LEU A 225 9.25 -14.12 -11.06
N VAL A 226 10.35 -14.79 -11.40
CA VAL A 226 11.70 -14.24 -11.16
C VAL A 226 11.93 -12.96 -11.98
N THR A 227 11.57 -12.96 -13.26
CA THR A 227 11.76 -11.78 -14.11
C THR A 227 10.85 -10.64 -13.70
N GLY A 228 9.60 -10.90 -13.29
CA GLY A 228 8.68 -9.88 -12.81
C GLY A 228 9.17 -9.23 -11.51
N VAL A 229 9.57 -10.05 -10.51
CA VAL A 229 10.13 -9.52 -9.25
C VAL A 229 11.42 -8.73 -9.51
N LEU A 230 12.33 -9.24 -10.36
CA LEU A 230 13.54 -8.50 -10.73
C LEU A 230 13.20 -7.18 -11.47
N SER A 231 12.17 -7.16 -12.30
CA SER A 231 11.71 -5.96 -12.98
C SER A 231 11.20 -4.89 -12.00
N LEU A 232 10.48 -5.30 -10.95
CA LEU A 232 10.05 -4.38 -9.89
C LEU A 232 11.24 -3.87 -9.07
N LEU A 233 12.16 -4.74 -8.66
CA LEU A 233 13.36 -4.37 -7.91
C LEU A 233 14.35 -3.53 -8.74
N PHE A 234 14.29 -3.61 -10.06
CA PHE A 234 15.09 -2.77 -10.95
C PHE A 234 14.70 -1.29 -10.86
N VAL A 235 13.46 -0.95 -10.54
CA VAL A 235 12.97 0.44 -10.55
C VAL A 235 13.71 1.35 -9.56
N PRO A 236 13.92 0.98 -8.27
CA PRO A 236 14.74 1.76 -7.36
C PRO A 236 16.21 1.91 -7.84
N VAL A 237 16.77 0.84 -8.41
CA VAL A 237 18.13 0.85 -8.96
C VAL A 237 18.21 1.81 -10.16
N PHE A 238 17.23 1.75 -11.06
CA PHE A 238 17.11 2.67 -12.19
C PHE A 238 17.10 4.14 -11.75
N LYS A 239 16.24 4.49 -10.76
CA LYS A 239 16.20 5.85 -10.20
C LYS A 239 17.55 6.27 -9.62
N SER A 240 18.23 5.37 -8.90
CA SER A 240 19.52 5.68 -8.25
C SER A 240 20.63 5.93 -9.27
N ILE A 241 20.61 5.28 -10.45
CA ILE A 241 21.63 5.43 -11.51
C ILE A 241 21.31 6.58 -12.44
N THR A 242 20.05 6.73 -12.84
CA THR A 242 19.65 7.67 -13.89
C THR A 242 19.17 9.01 -13.34
N HIS A 243 18.79 9.07 -12.06
CA HIS A 243 18.12 10.20 -11.41
C HIS A 243 16.78 10.59 -12.05
N LEU A 244 16.24 9.75 -12.95
CA LEU A 244 14.92 9.93 -13.54
C LEU A 244 13.82 9.51 -12.56
N PRO A 245 12.60 10.04 -12.73
CA PRO A 245 11.46 9.63 -11.89
C PRO A 245 11.19 8.12 -11.95
N PRO A 246 10.74 7.50 -10.85
CA PRO A 246 10.51 6.05 -10.78
C PRO A 246 9.57 5.48 -11.84
N TYR A 247 8.56 6.25 -12.27
CA TYR A 247 7.62 5.79 -13.29
C TYR A 247 8.30 5.46 -14.62
N MET A 248 9.41 6.14 -14.97
CA MET A 248 10.19 5.82 -16.15
C MET A 248 10.84 4.43 -16.04
N GLY A 249 11.41 4.09 -14.87
CA GLY A 249 11.93 2.75 -14.60
C GLY A 249 10.83 1.69 -14.66
N MET A 250 9.63 2.01 -14.18
CA MET A 250 8.47 1.13 -14.25
C MET A 250 8.01 0.90 -15.69
N MET A 251 7.97 1.94 -16.53
CA MET A 251 7.64 1.81 -17.96
C MET A 251 8.65 0.92 -18.71
N VAL A 252 9.96 1.07 -18.41
CA VAL A 252 11.00 0.19 -18.96
C VAL A 252 10.76 -1.26 -18.51
N SER A 253 10.52 -1.47 -17.24
CA SER A 253 10.23 -2.80 -16.65
C SER A 253 9.02 -3.46 -17.30
N LEU A 254 7.91 -2.72 -17.43
CA LEU A 254 6.71 -3.21 -18.11
C LEU A 254 6.97 -3.51 -19.58
N GLY A 255 7.69 -2.62 -20.30
CA GLY A 255 8.05 -2.81 -21.69
C GLY A 255 8.87 -4.07 -21.91
N VAL A 256 9.87 -4.33 -21.05
CA VAL A 256 10.66 -5.57 -21.07
C VAL A 256 9.79 -6.80 -20.84
N MET A 257 8.95 -6.78 -19.82
CA MET A 257 8.04 -7.90 -19.51
C MET A 257 7.06 -8.15 -20.67
N TRP A 258 6.59 -7.09 -21.32
CA TRP A 258 5.71 -7.17 -22.49
C TRP A 258 6.40 -7.86 -23.65
N VAL A 259 7.59 -7.38 -24.04
CA VAL A 259 8.37 -7.98 -25.14
C VAL A 259 8.71 -9.45 -24.84
N LEU A 260 9.12 -9.76 -23.62
CA LEU A 260 9.44 -11.13 -23.22
C LEU A 260 8.23 -12.06 -23.37
N THR A 261 7.07 -11.65 -22.91
CA THR A 261 5.84 -12.47 -23.01
C THR A 261 5.38 -12.63 -24.45
N GLU A 262 5.48 -11.59 -25.30
CA GLU A 262 5.18 -11.71 -26.72
C GLU A 262 6.09 -12.74 -27.41
N ILE A 263 7.41 -12.67 -27.19
CA ILE A 263 8.39 -13.62 -27.77
C ILE A 263 8.09 -15.06 -27.30
N ILE A 264 7.77 -15.24 -26.01
CA ILE A 264 7.46 -16.57 -25.46
C ILE A 264 6.23 -17.16 -26.13
N TYR A 265 5.16 -16.38 -26.28
CA TYR A 265 3.91 -16.87 -26.85
C TYR A 265 3.92 -16.97 -28.37
N ASP A 266 4.71 -16.19 -29.06
CA ASP A 266 4.91 -16.32 -30.51
C ASP A 266 5.63 -17.63 -30.86
N ARG A 267 6.60 -18.05 -30.05
CA ARG A 267 7.32 -19.31 -30.23
C ARG A 267 6.46 -20.54 -29.89
N LYS A 268 5.41 -20.41 -29.11
CA LYS A 268 4.49 -21.51 -28.75
C LYS A 268 3.39 -21.68 -29.81
N ARG A 269 3.77 -22.33 -30.93
CA ARG A 269 2.83 -22.71 -31.98
C ARG A 269 1.87 -23.79 -31.47
N GLY A 270 0.55 -23.58 -31.58
CA GLY A 270 -0.49 -24.56 -31.20
C GLY A 270 -1.28 -24.22 -29.94
N ILE A 271 -0.98 -23.12 -29.25
CA ILE A 271 -1.85 -22.59 -28.20
C ILE A 271 -2.83 -21.60 -28.83
N GLU A 272 -4.10 -21.81 -28.57
CA GLU A 272 -5.19 -20.92 -29.01
C GLU A 272 -4.96 -19.50 -28.48
N GLU A 273 -5.17 -18.47 -29.29
CA GLU A 273 -4.89 -17.06 -28.95
C GLU A 273 -5.71 -16.60 -27.70
N SER A 274 -6.90 -17.15 -27.53
CA SER A 274 -7.77 -16.92 -26.37
C SER A 274 -7.16 -17.36 -25.03
N ILE A 275 -6.20 -18.30 -25.06
CA ILE A 275 -5.58 -18.92 -23.87
C ILE A 275 -4.24 -18.24 -23.53
N LYS A 276 -3.62 -17.53 -24.48
CA LYS A 276 -2.33 -16.86 -24.27
C LYS A 276 -2.45 -15.73 -23.24
N CYS A 277 -1.66 -15.79 -22.18
CA CYS A 277 -1.61 -14.79 -21.12
C CYS A 277 -0.68 -13.61 -21.50
N ARG A 278 -1.03 -12.89 -22.57
CA ARG A 278 -0.27 -11.71 -23.02
C ARG A 278 -0.57 -10.50 -22.14
N VAL A 279 0.36 -9.55 -22.08
CA VAL A 279 0.17 -8.28 -21.34
C VAL A 279 -1.09 -7.55 -21.80
N THR A 280 -1.43 -7.56 -23.09
CA THR A 280 -2.67 -6.96 -23.61
C THR A 280 -3.95 -7.57 -23.03
N LYS A 281 -3.91 -8.82 -22.59
CA LYS A 281 -5.04 -9.48 -21.92
C LYS A 281 -5.05 -9.11 -20.43
N VAL A 282 -3.89 -9.10 -19.80
CA VAL A 282 -3.70 -8.69 -18.39
C VAL A 282 -4.18 -7.26 -18.16
N LEU A 283 -3.82 -6.32 -19.05
CA LEU A 283 -4.26 -4.92 -19.00
C LEU A 283 -5.79 -4.74 -18.95
N LYS A 284 -6.57 -5.72 -19.43
CA LYS A 284 -8.04 -5.68 -19.35
C LYS A 284 -8.58 -6.04 -17.97
N HIS A 285 -7.77 -6.65 -17.12
CA HIS A 285 -8.14 -7.06 -15.77
C HIS A 285 -7.66 -6.07 -14.70
N ILE A 286 -6.89 -5.03 -15.09
CA ILE A 286 -6.48 -3.99 -14.15
C ILE A 286 -7.70 -3.36 -13.50
N ASP A 287 -7.61 -3.16 -12.19
CA ASP A 287 -8.63 -2.47 -11.40
C ASP A 287 -8.65 -0.97 -11.73
N MET A 288 -9.26 -0.63 -12.87
CA MET A 288 -9.45 0.76 -13.31
C MET A 288 -10.26 1.61 -12.31
N PRO A 289 -11.28 1.09 -11.62
CA PRO A 289 -11.92 1.81 -10.52
C PRO A 289 -10.91 2.32 -9.48
N THR A 290 -9.98 1.49 -9.02
CA THR A 290 -8.95 1.92 -8.06
C THR A 290 -8.04 3.01 -8.64
N ILE A 291 -7.64 2.94 -9.90
CA ILE A 291 -6.85 4.00 -10.56
C ILE A 291 -7.63 5.33 -10.60
N LEU A 292 -8.93 5.28 -10.96
CA LEU A 292 -9.80 6.46 -10.99
C LEU A 292 -10.10 7.01 -9.59
N PHE A 293 -10.19 6.14 -8.59
CA PHE A 293 -10.28 6.56 -7.19
C PHE A 293 -9.05 7.39 -6.78
N PHE A 294 -7.85 6.90 -7.07
CA PHE A 294 -6.62 7.63 -6.75
C PHE A 294 -6.54 8.96 -7.51
N LEU A 295 -6.92 8.99 -8.80
CA LEU A 295 -7.01 10.24 -9.55
C LEU A 295 -7.92 11.24 -8.84
N GLY A 296 -9.14 10.84 -8.51
CA GLY A 296 -10.14 11.72 -7.89
C GLY A 296 -9.72 12.23 -6.52
N ILE A 297 -9.16 11.34 -5.68
CA ILE A 297 -8.78 11.72 -4.31
C ILE A 297 -7.53 12.60 -4.29
N LEU A 298 -6.48 12.25 -5.05
CA LEU A 298 -5.25 13.03 -5.12
C LEU A 298 -5.48 14.43 -5.67
N MET A 299 -6.26 14.55 -6.74
CA MET A 299 -6.65 15.84 -7.29
C MET A 299 -7.57 16.65 -6.36
N SER A 300 -8.41 16.01 -5.53
CA SER A 300 -9.21 16.70 -4.51
C SER A 300 -8.32 17.28 -3.41
N VAL A 301 -7.32 16.52 -2.95
CA VAL A 301 -6.34 16.98 -1.96
C VAL A 301 -5.48 18.11 -2.53
N ALA A 302 -5.05 18.00 -3.80
CA ALA A 302 -4.33 19.06 -4.51
C ALA A 302 -5.10 20.39 -4.54
N ALA A 303 -6.40 20.36 -4.80
CA ALA A 303 -7.24 21.56 -4.76
C ALA A 303 -7.31 22.21 -3.35
N LEU A 304 -7.33 21.40 -2.28
CA LEU A 304 -7.26 21.92 -0.90
C LEU A 304 -5.87 22.49 -0.58
N GLN A 305 -4.82 21.91 -1.15
CA GLN A 305 -3.45 22.42 -1.04
C GLN A 305 -3.32 23.79 -1.71
N SER A 306 -3.72 23.92 -2.99
CA SER A 306 -3.72 25.19 -3.73
C SER A 306 -4.55 26.28 -3.05
N ALA A 307 -5.65 25.89 -2.39
CA ALA A 307 -6.49 26.80 -1.62
C ALA A 307 -5.90 27.23 -0.25
N GLY A 308 -4.72 26.73 0.14
CA GLY A 308 -4.07 27.02 1.41
C GLY A 308 -4.69 26.34 2.64
N VAL A 309 -5.74 25.54 2.46
CA VAL A 309 -6.46 24.86 3.56
C VAL A 309 -5.53 23.92 4.33
N LEU A 310 -4.68 23.16 3.62
CA LEU A 310 -3.77 22.23 4.25
C LEU A 310 -2.68 22.94 5.05
N THR A 311 -2.19 24.08 4.57
CA THR A 311 -1.23 24.94 5.29
C THR A 311 -1.84 25.49 6.59
N ASP A 312 -3.12 25.88 6.57
CA ASP A 312 -3.81 26.35 7.78
C ASP A 312 -3.94 25.22 8.83
N VAL A 313 -4.24 23.99 8.38
CA VAL A 313 -4.31 22.80 9.26
C VAL A 313 -2.94 22.49 9.84
N ALA A 314 -1.86 22.53 9.03
CA ALA A 314 -0.50 22.34 9.49
C ALA A 314 -0.12 23.36 10.56
N ASN A 315 -0.34 24.66 10.31
CA ASN A 315 -0.07 25.75 11.26
C ASN A 315 -0.87 25.58 12.57
N TRP A 316 -2.10 25.07 12.49
CA TRP A 316 -2.89 24.79 13.68
C TRP A 316 -2.30 23.63 14.49
N LEU A 317 -1.92 22.53 13.82
CA LEU A 317 -1.29 21.37 14.46
C LEU A 317 0.03 21.75 15.12
N ASP A 318 0.87 22.52 14.44
CA ASP A 318 2.16 22.95 14.95
C ASP A 318 2.02 23.84 16.19
N LYS A 319 0.99 24.69 16.23
CA LYS A 319 0.70 25.52 17.41
C LYS A 319 0.18 24.74 18.61
N GLN A 320 -0.59 23.67 18.37
CA GLN A 320 -1.26 22.92 19.44
C GLN A 320 -0.42 21.74 19.95
N VAL A 321 0.29 21.06 19.09
CA VAL A 321 0.98 19.80 19.41
C VAL A 321 2.50 19.98 19.36
N HIS A 322 3.03 20.58 18.31
CA HIS A 322 4.46 20.89 18.09
C HIS A 322 5.41 19.72 18.45
N GLU A 323 4.99 18.47 18.12
CA GLU A 323 5.74 17.26 18.43
C GLU A 323 5.46 16.18 17.38
N VAL A 324 6.50 15.76 16.66
CA VAL A 324 6.44 14.94 15.45
C VAL A 324 5.88 13.54 15.70
N PHE A 325 6.28 12.88 16.80
CA PHE A 325 5.79 11.53 17.15
C PHE A 325 4.29 11.54 17.43
N THR A 326 3.81 12.54 18.15
CA THR A 326 2.38 12.68 18.47
C THR A 326 1.58 12.97 17.20
N ILE A 327 2.04 13.89 16.35
CA ILE A 327 1.36 14.23 15.09
C ILE A 327 1.27 12.98 14.20
N ALA A 328 2.40 12.33 13.92
CA ALA A 328 2.43 11.14 13.07
C ALA A 328 1.67 9.96 13.69
N GLY A 329 1.78 9.77 15.01
CA GLY A 329 1.06 8.71 15.72
C GLY A 329 -0.46 8.86 15.67
N VAL A 330 -0.97 10.09 15.83
CA VAL A 330 -2.41 10.38 15.68
C VAL A 330 -2.86 10.20 14.23
N ILE A 331 -2.06 10.63 13.26
CA ILE A 331 -2.31 10.42 11.83
C ILE A 331 -2.44 8.92 11.54
N GLY A 332 -1.56 8.08 12.09
CA GLY A 332 -1.64 6.64 11.93
C GLY A 332 -2.90 6.01 12.55
N VAL A 333 -3.37 6.50 13.69
CA VAL A 333 -4.65 6.06 14.25
C VAL A 333 -5.80 6.49 13.33
N LEU A 334 -5.76 7.70 12.76
CA LEU A 334 -6.75 8.17 11.78
C LEU A 334 -6.72 7.31 10.51
N SER A 335 -5.55 6.79 10.09
CA SER A 335 -5.41 5.87 8.97
C SER A 335 -6.21 4.58 9.13
N SER A 336 -6.59 4.22 10.34
CA SER A 336 -7.47 3.07 10.57
C SER A 336 -8.92 3.28 10.13
N VAL A 337 -9.34 4.54 10.02
CA VAL A 337 -10.71 4.93 9.63
C VAL A 337 -10.73 5.56 8.24
N ILE A 338 -9.68 6.31 7.94
CA ILE A 338 -9.46 7.03 6.69
C ILE A 338 -8.42 6.24 5.89
N ASP A 339 -8.72 5.94 4.62
CA ASP A 339 -7.76 5.28 3.72
C ASP A 339 -6.39 5.99 3.79
N ASN A 340 -5.30 5.23 3.87
CA ASN A 340 -3.95 5.75 4.06
C ASN A 340 -3.49 6.69 2.94
N VAL A 341 -3.92 6.47 1.70
CA VAL A 341 -3.48 7.25 0.53
C VAL A 341 -3.91 8.73 0.60
N PRO A 342 -5.20 9.07 0.77
CA PRO A 342 -5.60 10.47 0.90
C PRO A 342 -5.01 11.14 2.14
N LEU A 343 -4.78 10.38 3.20
CA LEU A 343 -4.20 10.89 4.44
C LEU A 343 -2.74 11.31 4.24
N VAL A 344 -1.93 10.45 3.61
CA VAL A 344 -0.53 10.75 3.28
C VAL A 344 -0.46 11.89 2.27
N ALA A 345 -1.33 11.92 1.25
CA ALA A 345 -1.40 13.03 0.30
C ALA A 345 -1.68 14.37 0.99
N ALA A 346 -2.62 14.39 1.94
CA ALA A 346 -2.89 15.58 2.75
C ALA A 346 -1.66 16.03 3.56
N CYS A 347 -0.96 15.10 4.21
CA CYS A 347 0.26 15.41 4.97
C CYS A 347 1.38 15.96 4.08
N MET A 348 1.55 15.42 2.87
CA MET A 348 2.51 15.95 1.88
C MET A 348 2.14 17.37 1.43
N GLY A 349 0.85 17.68 1.35
CA GLY A 349 0.35 19.03 1.05
C GLY A 349 0.42 19.98 2.24
N MET A 350 0.41 19.46 3.48
CA MET A 350 0.54 20.25 4.72
C MET A 350 1.99 20.65 4.97
N TYR A 351 2.93 19.75 4.78
CA TYR A 351 4.33 19.92 5.11
C TYR A 351 5.18 19.81 3.83
N PRO A 352 5.83 20.91 3.38
CA PRO A 352 6.78 20.83 2.28
C PRO A 352 8.08 20.14 2.73
N VAL A 353 8.78 19.50 1.79
CA VAL A 353 10.15 19.04 2.04
C VAL A 353 11.05 20.25 2.20
N MET A 354 11.68 20.39 3.37
CA MET A 354 12.53 21.53 3.71
C MET A 354 13.94 21.33 3.16
N ASP A 355 14.54 22.39 2.65
CA ASP A 355 15.96 22.43 2.34
C ASP A 355 16.78 22.99 3.53
N ALA A 356 18.10 22.82 3.48
CA ALA A 356 18.98 23.26 4.56
C ALA A 356 18.92 24.78 4.82
N ALA A 357 18.65 25.61 3.79
CA ALA A 357 18.54 27.04 3.92
C ALA A 357 17.24 27.43 4.63
N ALA A 358 16.13 26.80 4.28
CA ALA A 358 14.83 27.00 4.92
C ALA A 358 14.86 26.56 6.39
N VAL A 359 15.50 25.41 6.70
CA VAL A 359 15.71 24.96 8.08
C VAL A 359 16.50 25.99 8.89
N ALA A 360 17.61 26.45 8.35
CA ALA A 360 18.46 27.44 9.06
C ALA A 360 17.78 28.82 9.28
N ALA A 361 16.85 29.19 8.40
CA ALA A 361 16.09 30.44 8.49
C ALA A 361 14.85 30.33 9.39
N SER A 362 14.48 29.15 9.83
CA SER A 362 13.28 28.92 10.64
C SER A 362 13.45 29.34 12.09
N ALA A 363 12.33 29.57 12.77
CA ALA A 363 12.31 29.92 14.19
C ALA A 363 12.71 28.72 15.09
N ASP A 364 12.47 27.50 14.64
CA ASP A 364 12.85 26.26 15.30
C ASP A 364 13.52 25.30 14.30
N PRO A 365 14.84 25.41 14.11
CA PRO A 365 15.58 24.56 13.19
C PRO A 365 15.54 23.07 13.58
N ALA A 366 15.46 22.75 14.89
CA ALA A 366 15.44 21.37 15.37
C ALA A 366 14.13 20.66 14.96
N TYR A 367 13.00 21.33 15.11
CA TYR A 367 11.70 20.83 14.68
C TYR A 367 11.64 20.71 13.14
N MET A 368 12.07 21.75 12.43
CA MET A 368 12.05 21.80 10.96
C MET A 368 13.00 20.78 10.30
N GLN A 369 14.05 20.35 11.01
CA GLN A 369 14.92 19.26 10.55
C GLN A 369 14.16 17.93 10.34
N SER A 370 13.04 17.73 11.02
CA SER A 370 12.20 16.54 10.83
C SER A 370 11.51 16.48 9.47
N PHE A 371 11.42 17.60 8.75
CA PHE A 371 10.72 17.73 7.46
C PHE A 371 11.66 17.80 6.25
N VAL A 372 12.96 17.63 6.43
CA VAL A 372 13.89 17.47 5.29
C VAL A 372 13.65 16.13 4.58
N GLN A 373 14.22 15.95 3.38
CA GLN A 373 14.25 14.63 2.76
C GLN A 373 14.86 13.60 3.71
N ASP A 374 14.24 12.44 3.84
CA ASP A 374 14.59 11.40 4.81
C ASP A 374 14.53 11.85 6.28
N GLY A 375 13.84 12.96 6.58
CA GLY A 375 13.62 13.42 7.94
C GLY A 375 12.66 12.53 8.73
N LEU A 376 12.75 12.64 10.06
CA LEU A 376 12.01 11.80 11.00
C LEU A 376 10.49 11.78 10.74
N PHE A 377 9.90 12.94 10.40
CA PHE A 377 8.45 13.02 10.11
C PHE A 377 8.02 12.10 9.00
N TRP A 378 8.78 12.06 7.91
CA TRP A 378 8.42 11.24 6.73
C TRP A 378 8.53 9.74 7.00
N HIS A 379 9.53 9.31 7.76
CA HIS A 379 9.64 7.91 8.19
C HIS A 379 8.51 7.53 9.15
N LEU A 380 8.22 8.38 10.14
CA LEU A 380 7.10 8.18 11.05
C LEU A 380 5.77 8.17 10.31
N LEU A 381 5.53 9.13 9.41
CA LEU A 381 4.31 9.18 8.60
C LEU A 381 4.14 7.90 7.78
N THR A 382 5.21 7.45 7.13
CA THR A 382 5.18 6.21 6.32
C THR A 382 4.81 5.00 7.16
N TYR A 383 5.48 4.83 8.30
CA TYR A 383 5.19 3.75 9.24
C TYR A 383 3.76 3.87 9.80
N CYS A 384 3.42 5.02 10.33
CA CYS A 384 2.15 5.22 11.02
C CYS A 384 0.95 5.10 10.08
N ALA A 385 1.02 5.67 8.89
CA ALA A 385 -0.07 5.57 7.92
C ALA A 385 -0.21 4.14 7.36
N GLY A 386 0.90 3.48 7.02
CA GLY A 386 0.88 2.12 6.49
C GLY A 386 0.41 1.10 7.52
N VAL A 387 1.12 1.00 8.66
CA VAL A 387 0.80 0.02 9.72
C VAL A 387 -0.52 0.35 10.43
N GLY A 388 -0.83 1.64 10.59
CA GLY A 388 -2.07 2.13 11.20
C GLY A 388 -3.33 1.67 10.48
N GLY A 389 -3.26 1.43 9.17
CA GLY A 389 -4.34 0.87 8.37
C GLY A 389 -4.88 -0.47 8.89
N SER A 390 -4.05 -1.27 9.56
CA SER A 390 -4.46 -2.56 10.17
C SER A 390 -5.14 -2.44 11.52
N LEU A 391 -5.20 -1.27 12.14
CA LEU A 391 -5.85 -1.11 13.47
C LEU A 391 -7.34 -1.42 13.40
N LEU A 392 -7.97 -1.05 12.29
CA LEU A 392 -9.33 -1.46 11.94
C LEU A 392 -9.28 -2.09 10.54
N ILE A 393 -10.02 -3.17 10.34
CA ILE A 393 -10.00 -3.92 9.07
C ILE A 393 -10.44 -3.11 7.84
N ILE A 394 -11.04 -1.96 8.05
CA ILE A 394 -11.49 -1.04 6.98
C ILE A 394 -10.47 0.06 6.66
N GLY A 395 -9.38 0.15 7.40
CA GLY A 395 -8.40 1.24 7.29
C GLY A 395 -7.43 1.09 6.13
N SER A 396 -7.37 -0.06 5.47
CA SER A 396 -6.50 -0.30 4.32
C SER A 396 -7.21 -1.13 3.25
N ALA A 397 -6.74 -1.02 2.00
CA ALA A 397 -7.22 -1.86 0.90
C ALA A 397 -7.01 -3.36 1.21
N ALA A 398 -5.90 -3.72 1.84
CA ALA A 398 -5.59 -5.07 2.28
C ALA A 398 -6.64 -5.61 3.26
N GLY A 399 -6.97 -4.84 4.29
CA GLY A 399 -7.99 -5.19 5.29
C GLY A 399 -9.38 -5.34 4.69
N VAL A 400 -9.80 -4.41 3.82
CA VAL A 400 -11.10 -4.48 3.13
C VAL A 400 -11.20 -5.75 2.27
N VAL A 401 -10.12 -6.11 1.57
CA VAL A 401 -10.05 -7.34 0.77
C VAL A 401 -10.12 -8.58 1.65
N ALA A 402 -9.34 -8.65 2.74
CA ALA A 402 -9.39 -9.76 3.69
C ALA A 402 -10.80 -9.92 4.30
N MET A 403 -11.43 -8.79 4.66
CA MET A 403 -12.80 -8.76 5.17
C MET A 403 -13.80 -9.29 4.15
N GLY A 404 -13.70 -8.87 2.89
CA GLY A 404 -14.59 -9.31 1.82
C GLY A 404 -14.43 -10.78 1.49
N LEU A 405 -13.20 -11.24 1.30
CA LEU A 405 -12.89 -12.62 0.97
C LEU A 405 -13.33 -13.59 2.07
N GLU A 406 -12.96 -13.36 3.33
CA GLU A 406 -13.27 -14.24 4.45
C GLU A 406 -14.59 -13.91 5.14
N LYS A 407 -15.29 -12.85 4.73
CA LYS A 407 -16.51 -12.34 5.37
C LYS A 407 -16.30 -12.06 6.86
N ILE A 408 -15.16 -11.45 7.20
CA ILE A 408 -14.81 -11.12 8.58
C ILE A 408 -15.79 -10.08 9.08
N ASN A 409 -16.36 -10.33 10.26
CA ASN A 409 -17.24 -9.37 10.88
C ASN A 409 -16.44 -8.23 11.53
N PHE A 410 -16.76 -6.98 11.17
CA PHE A 410 -16.08 -5.79 11.71
C PHE A 410 -16.07 -5.77 13.26
N ALA A 411 -17.20 -6.03 13.92
CA ALA A 411 -17.27 -6.01 15.38
C ALA A 411 -16.43 -7.12 16.03
N TRP A 412 -16.26 -8.27 15.36
CA TRP A 412 -15.36 -9.32 15.79
C TRP A 412 -13.90 -8.86 15.70
N TYR A 413 -13.50 -8.29 14.55
CA TYR A 413 -12.14 -7.77 14.36
C TYR A 413 -11.81 -6.70 15.40
N PHE A 414 -12.72 -5.74 15.59
CA PHE A 414 -12.58 -4.69 16.59
C PHE A 414 -12.35 -5.24 18.01
N LYS A 415 -13.07 -6.29 18.39
CA LYS A 415 -12.96 -6.87 19.75
C LYS A 415 -11.73 -7.77 19.93
N LYS A 416 -11.26 -8.44 18.87
CA LYS A 416 -10.24 -9.49 18.96
C LYS A 416 -8.88 -9.08 18.42
N ILE A 417 -8.85 -8.28 17.37
CA ILE A 417 -7.64 -7.99 16.61
C ILE A 417 -7.16 -6.55 16.81
N THR A 418 -8.04 -5.57 16.91
CA THR A 418 -7.66 -4.14 17.02
C THR A 418 -6.65 -3.89 18.14
N LEU A 419 -6.85 -4.46 19.34
CA LEU A 419 -5.87 -4.31 20.43
C LEU A 419 -4.51 -4.95 20.08
N LEU A 420 -4.55 -6.08 19.40
CA LEU A 420 -3.36 -6.79 18.95
C LEU A 420 -2.57 -5.96 17.91
N ALA A 421 -3.26 -5.45 16.90
CA ALA A 421 -2.71 -4.56 15.91
C ALA A 421 -2.17 -3.26 16.55
N PHE A 422 -2.89 -2.69 17.53
CA PHE A 422 -2.47 -1.48 18.23
C PHE A 422 -1.19 -1.70 19.05
N VAL A 423 -1.03 -2.84 19.70
CA VAL A 423 0.22 -3.19 20.40
C VAL A 423 1.38 -3.32 19.39
N GLY A 424 1.15 -3.94 18.23
CA GLY A 424 2.12 -3.99 17.14
C GLY A 424 2.50 -2.60 16.63
N TYR A 425 1.50 -1.76 16.38
CA TYR A 425 1.67 -0.39 15.94
C TYR A 425 2.51 0.45 16.92
N LEU A 426 2.17 0.44 18.20
CA LEU A 426 2.93 1.16 19.24
C LEU A 426 4.34 0.62 19.41
N SER A 427 4.55 -0.70 19.27
CA SER A 427 5.88 -1.28 19.40
C SER A 427 6.84 -0.82 18.30
N GLY A 428 6.36 -0.66 17.07
CA GLY A 428 7.21 -0.12 16.00
C GLY A 428 7.49 1.38 16.18
N ILE A 429 6.53 2.19 16.63
CA ILE A 429 6.80 3.59 17.01
C ILE A 429 7.87 3.65 18.10
N LEU A 430 7.80 2.77 19.11
CA LEU A 430 8.82 2.70 20.16
C LEU A 430 10.20 2.35 19.60
N VAL A 431 10.27 1.46 18.61
CA VAL A 431 11.54 1.14 17.93
C VAL A 431 12.08 2.35 17.21
N ILE A 432 11.26 3.09 16.43
CA ILE A 432 11.69 4.33 15.76
C ILE A 432 12.20 5.36 16.78
N LEU A 433 11.50 5.51 17.90
CA LEU A 433 11.93 6.41 18.98
C LEU A 433 13.28 6.00 19.55
N LEU A 434 13.50 4.69 19.78
CA LEU A 434 14.78 4.18 20.28
C LEU A 434 15.91 4.37 19.25
N GLU A 435 15.64 4.14 17.96
CA GLU A 435 16.59 4.39 16.89
C GLU A 435 16.96 5.87 16.83
N HIS A 436 15.98 6.76 16.91
CA HIS A 436 16.22 8.21 16.95
C HIS A 436 17.06 8.64 18.16
N LEU A 437 16.79 8.11 19.34
CA LEU A 437 17.52 8.46 20.57
C LEU A 437 18.95 7.86 20.61
N LEU A 438 19.17 6.66 20.05
CA LEU A 438 20.45 5.94 20.17
C LEU A 438 21.40 6.23 19.00
N ILE A 439 20.87 6.46 17.81
CA ILE A 439 21.66 6.52 16.56
C ILE A 439 21.59 7.93 15.96
N GLY A 440 20.64 8.78 16.42
CA GLY A 440 20.47 10.14 15.92
C GLY A 440 19.87 10.18 14.51
N LEU A 441 19.08 9.15 14.17
CA LEU A 441 18.37 9.07 12.89
C LEU A 441 17.19 10.03 12.83
#